data_82f7d6bb3769f82eeb74900881809ddf
#
_entry.id   82f7d6bb3769f82eeb74900881809ddf
#
_cell.length_a   1.000
_cell.length_b   1.000
_cell.length_c   1.000
_cell.angle_alpha   90.00
_cell.angle_beta   90.00
_cell.angle_gamma   90.00
#
_symmetry.space_group_name_H-M   'P 1'
#
loop_
_entity.id
_entity.type
_entity.pdbx_description
1 polymer ?
#
loop_
_entity_poly.entity_id
_entity_poly.type
_entity_poly.pdbx_seq_one_letter_code
_entity_poly.pdbx_strand_id
1 'polypeptide(L)'
;MNEGRIRVRFAPSPTGELHVGNLRTALVAWLAARSTGRQLLVRMEDLDRHNSSATIASCQLSDLAALGLHWVGEVVFQSDRFDLYRQAIDQLTASGRVYPCFC
;
A
#
# COMPACT_ATOMS: atom_id res chain seq x y z
N MET A 1 -24.83 8.83 -4.64
CA MET A 1 -23.84 8.72 -5.73
C MET A 1 -22.43 8.79 -5.13
N ASN A 2 -21.74 7.68 -5.13
CA ASN A 2 -20.31 7.67 -4.84
C ASN A 2 -19.57 8.15 -6.08
N GLU A 3 -19.54 9.43 -6.30
CA GLU A 3 -18.51 10.00 -7.14
C GLU A 3 -17.18 9.60 -6.50
N GLY A 4 -16.42 8.76 -7.21
CA GLY A 4 -15.21 8.18 -6.71
C GLY A 4 -14.27 9.26 -6.19
N ARG A 5 -14.27 9.46 -4.88
CA ARG A 5 -13.30 10.33 -4.23
C ARG A 5 -11.94 9.76 -4.58
N ILE A 6 -11.26 10.44 -5.49
CA ILE A 6 -9.88 10.09 -5.81
C ILE A 6 -9.11 10.11 -4.49
N ARG A 7 -8.51 8.98 -4.16
CA ARG A 7 -7.74 8.81 -2.93
C ARG A 7 -6.25 8.86 -3.28
N VAL A 8 -5.47 9.36 -2.36
CA VAL A 8 -4.01 9.30 -2.43
C VAL A 8 -3.56 8.14 -1.55
N ARG A 9 -2.51 7.45 -1.92
CA ARG A 9 -1.99 6.33 -1.13
C ARG A 9 -0.51 6.48 -0.83
N PHE A 10 -0.13 5.93 0.30
CA PHE A 10 1.24 5.59 0.65
C PHE A 10 1.33 4.08 0.82
N ALA A 11 2.24 3.43 0.15
CA ALA A 11 2.28 1.97 0.05
C ALA A 11 3.69 1.43 0.32
N PRO A 12 4.15 1.44 1.58
CA PRO A 12 5.47 0.96 1.93
C PRO A 12 5.52 -0.58 1.99
N SER A 13 6.71 -1.13 1.73
CA SER A 13 7.00 -2.53 2.01
C SER A 13 7.51 -2.65 3.45
N PRO A 14 6.92 -3.51 4.30
CA PRO A 14 7.32 -3.65 5.70
C PRO A 14 8.53 -4.59 5.84
N THR A 15 9.61 -4.29 5.12
CA THR A 15 10.86 -5.04 5.09
C THR A 15 11.98 -4.36 5.85
N GLY A 16 11.76 -3.14 6.31
CA GLY A 16 12.69 -2.34 7.09
C GLY A 16 12.03 -1.09 7.65
N GLU A 17 12.70 -0.42 8.54
CA GLU A 17 12.23 0.84 9.10
C GLU A 17 12.12 1.92 8.01
N LEU A 18 11.21 2.88 8.20
CA LEU A 18 11.12 4.03 7.31
C LEU A 18 12.34 4.95 7.54
N HIS A 19 12.99 5.33 6.47
CA HIS A 19 14.00 6.37 6.49
C HIS A 19 13.42 7.72 6.05
N VAL A 20 14.22 8.78 6.15
CA VAL A 20 13.80 10.15 5.80
C VAL A 20 13.20 10.24 4.39
N GLY A 21 13.73 9.48 3.42
CA GLY A 21 13.22 9.46 2.05
C GLY A 21 11.80 8.91 1.96
N ASN A 22 11.50 7.82 2.68
CA ASN A 22 10.14 7.26 2.74
C ASN A 22 9.18 8.24 3.45
N LEU A 23 9.61 8.83 4.53
CA LEU A 23 8.81 9.79 5.29
C LEU A 23 8.51 11.06 4.46
N ARG A 24 9.48 11.51 3.66
CA ARG A 24 9.26 12.59 2.70
C ARG A 24 8.18 12.21 1.68
N THR A 25 8.24 11.02 1.12
CA THR A 25 7.24 10.52 0.17
C THR A 25 5.85 10.47 0.81
N ALA A 26 5.75 9.96 2.03
CA ALA A 26 4.50 9.92 2.79
C ALA A 26 3.97 11.33 3.06
N LEU A 27 4.82 12.27 3.46
CA LEU A 27 4.45 13.67 3.70
C LEU A 27 3.91 14.32 2.43
N VAL A 28 4.57 14.15 1.29
CA VAL A 28 4.11 14.71 0.00
C VAL A 28 2.74 14.13 -0.38
N ALA A 29 2.54 12.84 -0.22
CA ALA A 29 1.25 12.18 -0.47
C ALA A 29 0.15 12.74 0.45
N TRP A 30 0.46 12.91 1.73
CA TRP A 30 -0.47 13.46 2.72
C TRP A 30 -0.82 14.92 2.41
N LEU A 31 0.17 15.76 2.07
CA LEU A 31 -0.06 17.16 1.69
C LEU A 31 -0.92 17.24 0.42
N ALA A 32 -0.66 16.40 -0.58
CA ALA A 32 -1.47 16.33 -1.79
C ALA A 32 -2.92 15.95 -1.49
N ALA A 33 -3.13 14.98 -0.59
CA ALA A 33 -4.46 14.61 -0.13
C ALA A 33 -5.17 15.79 0.56
N ARG A 34 -4.48 16.43 1.50
CA ARG A 34 -5.04 17.55 2.26
C ARG A 34 -5.37 18.76 1.39
N SER A 35 -4.47 19.16 0.50
CA SER A 35 -4.65 20.33 -0.37
C SER A 35 -5.80 20.17 -1.37
N THR A 36 -6.16 18.93 -1.70
CA THR A 36 -7.22 18.63 -2.67
C THR A 36 -8.51 18.10 -2.03
N GLY A 37 -8.61 18.12 -0.71
CA GLY A 37 -9.75 17.57 0.02
C GLY A 37 -9.91 16.05 -0.14
N ARG A 38 -8.83 15.35 -0.49
CA ARG A 38 -8.80 13.91 -0.68
C ARG A 38 -8.36 13.19 0.58
N GLN A 39 -8.46 11.89 0.57
CA GLN A 39 -8.11 11.03 1.70
C GLN A 39 -6.82 10.28 1.41
N LEU A 40 -5.95 10.18 2.43
CA LEU A 40 -4.78 9.31 2.37
C LEU A 40 -5.17 7.89 2.80
N LEU A 41 -4.77 6.91 2.01
CA LEU A 41 -4.84 5.48 2.35
C LEU A 41 -3.44 4.95 2.58
N VAL A 42 -3.33 3.94 3.42
CA VAL A 42 -2.08 3.18 3.59
C VAL A 42 -2.30 1.73 3.17
N ARG A 43 -1.36 1.24 2.35
CA ARG A 43 -1.28 -0.17 1.96
C ARG A 43 0.10 -0.71 2.28
N MET A 44 0.16 -1.78 3.06
CA MET A 44 1.39 -2.52 3.30
C MET A 44 1.64 -3.49 2.17
N GLU A 45 2.74 -3.30 1.46
CA GLU A 45 3.14 -4.15 0.35
C GLU A 45 4.03 -5.29 0.86
N ASP A 46 3.39 -6.28 1.46
CA ASP A 46 4.00 -7.41 2.14
C ASP A 46 3.91 -8.73 1.35
N LEU A 47 3.98 -8.64 0.03
CA LEU A 47 3.96 -9.83 -0.85
C LEU A 47 5.18 -10.74 -0.63
N ASP A 48 6.34 -10.16 -0.33
CA ASP A 48 7.54 -10.91 0.05
C ASP A 48 7.40 -11.40 1.48
N ARG A 49 6.84 -12.60 1.63
CA ARG A 49 6.56 -13.18 2.94
C ARG A 49 7.81 -13.53 3.74
N HIS A 50 8.95 -13.66 3.05
CA HIS A 50 10.21 -13.99 3.69
C HIS A 50 10.83 -12.78 4.40
N ASN A 51 10.81 -11.62 3.76
CA ASN A 51 11.43 -10.39 4.26
C ASN A 51 10.46 -9.44 4.96
N SER A 52 9.15 -9.67 4.85
CA SER A 52 8.13 -8.82 5.48
C SER A 52 7.92 -9.21 6.95
N SER A 53 7.66 -8.21 7.77
CA SER A 53 7.43 -8.37 9.22
C SER A 53 6.24 -7.54 9.68
N ALA A 54 5.33 -8.17 10.41
CA ALA A 54 4.20 -7.49 11.04
C ALA A 54 4.68 -6.47 12.09
N THR A 55 5.76 -6.75 12.79
CA THR A 55 6.38 -5.82 13.74
C THR A 55 6.91 -4.59 13.04
N ILE A 56 7.60 -4.75 11.92
CA ILE A 56 8.10 -3.62 11.11
C ILE A 56 6.92 -2.81 10.57
N ALA A 57 5.86 -3.44 10.07
CA ALA A 57 4.66 -2.76 9.62
C ALA A 57 4.06 -1.88 10.74
N SER A 58 3.95 -2.42 11.95
CA SER A 58 3.47 -1.68 13.11
C SER A 58 4.37 -0.49 13.45
N CYS A 59 5.68 -0.63 13.39
CA CYS A 59 6.62 0.47 13.59
C CYS A 59 6.45 1.56 12.53
N GLN A 60 6.33 1.19 11.26
CA GLN A 60 6.09 2.14 10.17
C GLN A 60 4.82 2.96 10.39
N LEU A 61 3.73 2.31 10.80
CA LEU A 61 2.46 2.98 11.10
C LEU A 61 2.60 3.92 12.30
N SER A 62 3.34 3.52 13.32
CA SER A 62 3.62 4.38 14.48
C SER A 62 4.41 5.61 14.09
N ASP A 63 5.39 5.48 13.21
CA ASP A 63 6.19 6.60 12.72
C ASP A 63 5.33 7.62 11.94
N LEU A 64 4.44 7.13 11.06
CA LEU A 64 3.50 7.98 10.34
C LEU A 64 2.58 8.73 11.30
N ALA A 65 2.03 8.05 12.30
CA ALA A 65 1.15 8.63 13.30
C ALA A 65 1.89 9.68 14.14
N ALA A 66 3.14 9.41 14.53
CA ALA A 66 3.97 10.34 15.30
C ALA A 66 4.25 11.64 14.54
N LEU A 67 4.34 11.59 13.20
CA LEU A 67 4.47 12.77 12.35
C LEU A 67 3.15 13.47 12.07
N GLY A 68 2.03 12.93 12.56
CA GLY A 68 0.70 13.49 12.29
C GLY A 68 0.17 13.22 10.89
N LEU A 69 0.74 12.26 10.16
CA LEU A 69 0.31 11.88 8.82
C LEU A 69 -0.86 10.89 8.92
N HIS A 70 -2.04 11.40 9.21
CA HIS A 70 -3.23 10.58 9.43
C HIS A 70 -3.78 10.01 8.12
N TRP A 71 -4.11 8.75 8.14
CA TRP A 71 -4.80 8.05 7.06
C TRP A 71 -6.23 7.72 7.45
N VAL A 72 -7.04 7.31 6.48
CA VAL A 72 -8.44 6.94 6.71
C VAL A 72 -8.66 5.46 6.42
N GLY A 73 -9.58 4.88 7.17
CA GLY A 73 -9.95 3.47 7.03
C GLY A 73 -8.88 2.52 7.55
N GLU A 74 -9.08 1.25 7.28
CA GLU A 74 -8.15 0.20 7.67
C GLU A 74 -6.93 0.16 6.74
N VAL A 75 -5.80 -0.20 7.30
CA VAL A 75 -4.59 -0.47 6.51
C VAL A 75 -4.80 -1.75 5.72
N VAL A 76 -4.59 -1.69 4.41
CA VAL A 76 -4.68 -2.85 3.54
C VAL A 76 -3.33 -3.56 3.51
N PHE A 77 -3.32 -4.87 3.79
CA PHE A 77 -2.16 -5.73 3.61
C PHE A 77 -2.33 -6.55 2.34
N GLN A 78 -1.35 -6.52 1.45
CA GLN A 78 -1.43 -7.29 0.21
C GLN A 78 -1.46 -8.79 0.46
N SER A 79 -0.82 -9.26 1.54
CA SER A 79 -0.84 -10.67 1.92
C SER A 79 -2.24 -11.20 2.26
N ASP A 80 -3.17 -10.35 2.64
CA ASP A 80 -4.57 -10.73 2.89
C ASP A 80 -5.39 -10.82 1.60
N ARG A 81 -4.79 -10.51 0.45
CA ARG A 81 -5.47 -10.40 -0.84
C ARG A 81 -4.96 -11.40 -1.89
N PHE A 82 -4.21 -12.39 -1.50
CA PHE A 82 -3.65 -13.38 -2.44
C PHE A 82 -4.71 -14.09 -3.29
N ASP A 83 -5.87 -14.39 -2.70
CA ASP A 83 -6.95 -15.04 -3.44
C ASP A 83 -7.53 -14.12 -4.54
N LEU A 84 -7.64 -12.82 -4.27
CA LEU A 84 -8.07 -11.84 -5.26
C LEU A 84 -7.04 -11.73 -6.40
N TYR A 85 -5.77 -11.72 -6.07
CA TYR A 85 -4.69 -11.65 -7.07
C TYR A 85 -4.65 -12.92 -7.92
N ARG A 86 -4.85 -14.08 -7.31
CA ARG A 86 -4.93 -15.36 -8.03
C ARG A 86 -6.09 -15.36 -9.03
N GLN A 87 -7.27 -14.92 -8.60
CA GLN A 87 -8.44 -14.79 -9.49
C GLN A 87 -8.16 -13.86 -10.66
N ALA A 88 -7.50 -12.72 -10.42
CA ALA A 88 -7.13 -11.78 -11.49
C ALA A 88 -6.13 -12.41 -12.47
N ILE A 89 -5.14 -13.16 -11.98
CA ILE A 89 -4.17 -13.88 -12.81
C ILE A 89 -4.88 -14.94 -13.66
N ASP A 90 -5.81 -15.68 -13.08
CA ASP A 90 -6.58 -16.71 -13.79
C ASP A 90 -7.40 -16.09 -14.93
N GLN A 91 -8.03 -14.94 -14.70
CA GLN A 91 -8.75 -14.21 -15.74
C GLN A 91 -7.84 -13.73 -16.87
N LEU A 92 -6.66 -13.22 -16.53
CA LEU A 92 -5.66 -12.78 -17.50
C LEU A 92 -5.12 -13.97 -18.30
N THR A 93 -4.91 -15.11 -17.65
CA THR A 93 -4.47 -16.35 -18.29
C THR A 93 -5.52 -16.87 -19.27
N ALA A 94 -6.78 -16.90 -18.86
CA ALA A 94 -7.89 -17.34 -19.71
C ALA A 94 -8.08 -16.43 -20.93
N SER A 95 -7.75 -15.14 -20.81
CA SER A 95 -7.79 -14.17 -21.92
C SER A 95 -6.52 -14.12 -22.78
N GLY A 96 -5.53 -14.97 -22.49
CA GLY A 96 -4.26 -15.04 -23.22
C GLY A 96 -3.35 -13.83 -23.05
N ARG A 97 -3.50 -13.09 -21.96
CA ARG A 97 -2.74 -11.85 -21.70
C ARG A 97 -1.50 -12.05 -20.83
N VAL A 98 -1.29 -13.22 -20.31
CA VAL A 98 -0.12 -13.59 -19.52
C VAL A 98 0.47 -14.91 -20.01
N TYR A 99 1.75 -15.06 -19.79
CA TYR A 99 2.49 -16.27 -20.12
C TYR A 99 3.54 -16.57 -19.06
N PRO A 100 3.91 -17.84 -18.83
CA PRO A 100 4.98 -18.16 -17.89
C PRO A 100 6.33 -17.66 -18.42
N CYS A 101 7.12 -17.10 -17.52
CA CYS A 101 8.49 -16.64 -17.81
C CYS A 101 9.48 -17.55 -17.07
N PHE A 102 10.45 -18.07 -17.78
CA PHE A 102 11.48 -18.98 -17.25
C PHE A 102 12.89 -18.35 -17.27
N CYS A 103 12.97 -17.03 -17.19
CA CYS A 103 14.26 -16.31 -17.16
C CYS A 103 15.14 -16.67 -15.98
#